data_a7aba2a7b4d0a8ad04aa0b070b12f94b
#
_entry.id   a7aba2a7b4d0a8ad04aa0b070b12f94b
#
_cell.length_a   1.000
_cell.length_b   1.000
_cell.length_c   1.000
_cell.angle_alpha   90.00
_cell.angle_beta   90.00
_cell.angle_gamma   90.00
#
_symmetry.space_group_name_H-M   'P 1'
#
loop_
_entity.id
_entity.type
_entity.pdbx_description
1 polymer ?
#
loop_
_entity_poly.entity_id
_entity_poly.type
_entity_poly.pdbx_seq_one_letter_code
_entity_poly.pdbx_strand_id
1 'polypeptide(L)'
;MQLINKNGDLVSEPYKFIIYLGDGIYKVSLEGKTGYINSEGKKLMNLSDIPFQLVDDSKFLPYRNQLGKYGFMDNTGKVIIPGKFDDIEQITKSNDLIAVCKDKKWGAINKQGKLIIDFQFNQINPFFEGVACVYKNNKCGFIDTKGNLKIPCKFDEALYFSEGLVSVTLNDKTGVIDKDGNVVIPFKFDSISAFKNGLTLCKINNNMAVINTKGEYIIKPSSDINMCFSYNKNILIYLKSKSYLADIKGKNLLALHMME
;
A
#
# COMPACT_ATOMS: atom_id res chain seq x y z
N MET A 1 -3.60 -25.99 2.50
CA MET A 1 -4.15 -25.68 3.85
C MET A 1 -5.61 -26.02 3.86
N GLN A 2 -6.16 -26.42 5.02
CA GLN A 2 -7.60 -26.66 5.20
C GLN A 2 -8.03 -26.06 6.54
N LEU A 3 -9.28 -25.65 6.66
CA LEU A 3 -9.84 -25.24 7.93
C LEU A 3 -10.23 -26.46 8.76
N ILE A 4 -9.98 -26.34 10.07
CA ILE A 4 -10.39 -27.33 11.08
C ILE A 4 -11.32 -26.62 12.06
N ASN A 5 -12.45 -27.24 12.40
CA ASN A 5 -13.36 -26.73 13.41
C ASN A 5 -12.80 -26.98 14.82
N LYS A 6 -13.49 -26.47 15.84
CA LYS A 6 -13.09 -26.65 17.26
C LYS A 6 -13.09 -28.11 17.73
N ASN A 7 -13.71 -29.02 16.99
CA ASN A 7 -13.74 -30.44 17.31
C ASN A 7 -12.61 -31.22 16.60
N GLY A 8 -11.81 -30.56 15.74
CA GLY A 8 -10.75 -31.19 14.96
C GLY A 8 -11.17 -31.68 13.59
N ASP A 9 -12.44 -31.49 13.16
CA ASP A 9 -12.90 -31.94 11.87
C ASP A 9 -12.48 -30.98 10.77
N LEU A 10 -12.08 -31.54 9.61
CA LEU A 10 -11.80 -30.73 8.40
C LEU A 10 -13.14 -30.20 7.84
N VAL A 11 -13.27 -28.88 7.74
CA VAL A 11 -14.49 -28.19 7.29
C VAL A 11 -14.34 -27.50 5.94
N SER A 12 -13.16 -27.51 5.35
CA SER A 12 -12.94 -26.94 4.00
C SER A 12 -12.23 -27.91 3.07
N GLU A 13 -12.38 -27.71 1.77
CA GLU A 13 -11.48 -28.31 0.78
C GLU A 13 -10.04 -27.76 0.93
N PRO A 14 -9.02 -28.44 0.35
CA PRO A 14 -7.65 -27.97 0.42
C PRO A 14 -7.45 -26.74 -0.46
N TYR A 15 -6.84 -25.69 0.14
CA TYR A 15 -6.44 -24.46 -0.55
C TYR A 15 -4.93 -24.28 -0.48
N LYS A 16 -4.37 -23.54 -1.45
CA LYS A 16 -2.97 -23.15 -1.43
C LYS A 16 -2.68 -22.20 -0.29
N PHE A 17 -3.57 -21.22 -0.07
CA PHE A 17 -3.51 -20.27 1.03
C PHE A 17 -4.88 -20.09 1.67
N ILE A 18 -4.87 -19.88 3.00
CA ILE A 18 -6.03 -19.49 3.79
C ILE A 18 -5.57 -18.35 4.69
N ILE A 19 -6.24 -17.19 4.61
CA ILE A 19 -5.98 -16.00 5.45
C ILE A 19 -7.28 -15.61 6.14
N TYR A 20 -7.22 -15.48 7.46
CA TYR A 20 -8.33 -14.97 8.26
C TYR A 20 -8.45 -13.45 8.11
N LEU A 21 -9.63 -12.96 7.74
CA LEU A 21 -9.92 -11.53 7.57
C LEU A 21 -10.68 -10.91 8.76
N GLY A 22 -11.17 -11.73 9.68
CA GLY A 22 -12.06 -11.33 10.77
C GLY A 22 -13.49 -11.78 10.55
N ASP A 23 -14.34 -11.66 11.58
CA ASP A 23 -15.78 -11.97 11.56
C ASP A 23 -16.13 -13.36 10.99
N GLY A 24 -15.24 -14.36 11.17
CA GLY A 24 -15.42 -15.72 10.66
C GLY A 24 -15.22 -15.90 9.15
N ILE A 25 -14.64 -14.90 8.47
CA ILE A 25 -14.38 -14.95 7.04
C ILE A 25 -12.91 -15.26 6.79
N TYR A 26 -12.70 -16.16 5.84
CA TYR A 26 -11.38 -16.56 5.36
C TYR A 26 -11.28 -16.32 3.85
N LYS A 27 -10.22 -15.62 3.47
CA LYS A 27 -9.80 -15.51 2.09
C LYS A 27 -9.02 -16.75 1.71
N VAL A 28 -9.38 -17.39 0.62
CA VAL A 28 -8.76 -18.64 0.15
C VAL A 28 -8.26 -18.50 -1.27
N SER A 29 -7.22 -19.23 -1.61
CA SER A 29 -6.70 -19.29 -2.97
C SER A 29 -6.43 -20.72 -3.41
N LEU A 30 -6.81 -21.02 -4.65
CA LEU A 30 -6.56 -22.27 -5.33
C LEU A 30 -6.30 -21.97 -6.81
N GLU A 31 -5.20 -22.48 -7.37
CA GLU A 31 -4.85 -22.33 -8.80
C GLU A 31 -4.84 -20.87 -9.30
N GLY A 32 -4.35 -19.95 -8.48
CA GLY A 32 -4.30 -18.52 -8.80
C GLY A 32 -5.60 -17.75 -8.64
N LYS A 33 -6.72 -18.47 -8.38
CA LYS A 33 -8.02 -17.84 -8.12
C LYS A 33 -8.22 -17.58 -6.65
N THR A 34 -8.94 -16.53 -6.32
CA THR A 34 -9.26 -16.10 -4.96
C THR A 34 -10.76 -16.21 -4.71
N GLY A 35 -11.13 -16.67 -3.53
CA GLY A 35 -12.52 -16.73 -3.07
C GLY A 35 -12.60 -16.48 -1.58
N TYR A 36 -13.81 -16.59 -1.06
CA TYR A 36 -14.09 -16.41 0.36
C TYR A 36 -14.93 -17.57 0.88
N ILE A 37 -14.58 -18.03 2.09
CA ILE A 37 -15.32 -19.05 2.83
C ILE A 37 -15.61 -18.55 4.25
N ASN A 38 -16.65 -19.08 4.87
CA ASN A 38 -16.94 -18.84 6.29
C ASN A 38 -16.18 -19.83 7.19
N SER A 39 -16.35 -19.70 8.51
CA SER A 39 -15.76 -20.58 9.52
C SER A 39 -16.19 -22.05 9.43
N GLU A 40 -17.29 -22.32 8.73
CA GLU A 40 -17.80 -23.68 8.46
C GLU A 40 -17.26 -24.26 7.16
N GLY A 41 -16.35 -23.54 6.47
CA GLY A 41 -15.81 -23.94 5.16
C GLY A 41 -16.77 -23.72 3.99
N LYS A 42 -17.96 -23.14 4.24
CA LYS A 42 -18.93 -22.86 3.18
C LYS A 42 -18.42 -21.73 2.28
N LYS A 43 -18.41 -21.97 0.98
CA LYS A 43 -18.08 -20.94 -0.01
C LYS A 43 -19.14 -19.84 0.01
N LEU A 44 -18.69 -18.61 0.22
CA LEU A 44 -19.53 -17.42 0.09
C LEU A 44 -19.64 -17.00 -1.37
N MET A 45 -18.63 -17.37 -2.16
CA MET A 45 -18.54 -17.09 -3.58
C MET A 45 -17.56 -18.05 -4.25
N ASN A 46 -17.73 -18.27 -5.56
CA ASN A 46 -16.79 -19.03 -6.36
C ASN A 46 -15.43 -18.35 -6.44
N LEU A 47 -14.36 -19.16 -6.58
CA LEU A 47 -13.03 -18.66 -6.82
C LEU A 47 -13.00 -17.81 -8.10
N SER A 48 -12.37 -16.66 -8.03
CA SER A 48 -12.20 -15.72 -9.12
C SER A 48 -10.75 -15.26 -9.26
N ASP A 49 -10.41 -14.56 -10.33
CA ASP A 49 -9.05 -14.06 -10.59
C ASP A 49 -8.74 -12.76 -9.82
N ILE A 50 -9.37 -12.55 -8.64
CA ILE A 50 -9.12 -11.39 -7.79
C ILE A 50 -7.71 -11.50 -7.19
N PRO A 51 -6.82 -10.52 -7.38
CA PRO A 51 -5.50 -10.53 -6.77
C PRO A 51 -5.56 -10.66 -5.25
N PHE A 52 -4.68 -11.50 -4.71
CA PHE A 52 -4.71 -11.87 -3.29
C PHE A 52 -4.52 -10.68 -2.34
N GLN A 53 -3.78 -9.67 -2.74
CA GLN A 53 -3.46 -8.49 -1.91
C GLN A 53 -4.53 -7.38 -1.91
N LEU A 54 -5.60 -7.50 -2.68
CA LEU A 54 -6.59 -6.42 -2.81
C LEU A 54 -7.49 -6.24 -1.58
N VAL A 55 -7.51 -7.16 -0.61
CA VAL A 55 -8.52 -7.16 0.45
C VAL A 55 -7.92 -7.34 1.83
N ASP A 56 -8.21 -6.41 2.70
CA ASP A 56 -7.98 -6.46 4.16
C ASP A 56 -9.23 -6.00 4.94
N ASP A 57 -10.44 -6.30 4.43
CA ASP A 57 -11.71 -5.99 5.08
C ASP A 57 -12.70 -7.14 4.90
N SER A 58 -13.06 -7.80 6.01
CA SER A 58 -13.99 -8.94 6.00
C SER A 58 -15.44 -8.55 5.72
N LYS A 59 -15.80 -7.27 5.88
CA LYS A 59 -17.19 -6.78 5.73
C LYS A 59 -17.46 -6.21 4.35
N PHE A 60 -16.43 -6.03 3.53
CA PHE A 60 -16.55 -5.44 2.21
C PHE A 60 -15.63 -6.17 1.23
N LEU A 61 -16.16 -7.22 0.63
CA LEU A 61 -15.41 -8.18 -0.16
C LEU A 61 -15.60 -7.92 -1.66
N PRO A 62 -14.54 -7.73 -2.45
CA PRO A 62 -14.68 -7.62 -3.88
C PRO A 62 -15.03 -8.96 -4.51
N TYR A 63 -15.80 -8.92 -5.60
CA TYR A 63 -16.06 -10.06 -6.46
C TYR A 63 -15.99 -9.66 -7.93
N ARG A 64 -15.86 -10.66 -8.80
CA ARG A 64 -16.04 -10.49 -10.26
C ARG A 64 -17.31 -11.21 -10.71
N ASN A 65 -18.11 -10.55 -11.52
CA ASN A 65 -19.27 -11.16 -12.15
C ASN A 65 -18.86 -11.96 -13.43
N GLN A 66 -19.82 -12.61 -14.07
CA GLN A 66 -19.58 -13.39 -15.29
C GLN A 66 -19.03 -12.57 -16.47
N LEU A 67 -19.21 -11.25 -16.46
CA LEU A 67 -18.65 -10.31 -17.45
C LEU A 67 -17.25 -9.84 -17.08
N GLY A 68 -16.65 -10.38 -16.00
CA GLY A 68 -15.34 -10.01 -15.52
C GLY A 68 -15.27 -8.64 -14.81
N LYS A 69 -16.44 -8.02 -14.52
CA LYS A 69 -16.49 -6.70 -13.84
C LYS A 69 -16.47 -6.88 -12.32
N TYR A 70 -15.76 -5.98 -11.65
CA TYR A 70 -15.71 -5.94 -10.18
C TYR A 70 -16.96 -5.31 -9.59
N GLY A 71 -17.42 -5.90 -8.50
CA GLY A 71 -18.44 -5.41 -7.58
C GLY A 71 -18.04 -5.75 -6.15
N PHE A 72 -18.94 -5.50 -5.21
CA PHE A 72 -18.66 -5.74 -3.78
C PHE A 72 -19.85 -6.43 -3.11
N MET A 73 -19.54 -7.30 -2.17
CA MET A 73 -20.50 -8.03 -1.35
C MET A 73 -20.15 -7.93 0.13
N ASP A 74 -21.09 -8.22 1.01
CA ASP A 74 -20.86 -8.32 2.45
C ASP A 74 -20.30 -9.71 2.83
N ASN A 75 -20.06 -9.89 4.12
CA ASN A 75 -19.55 -11.15 4.69
C ASN A 75 -20.57 -12.31 4.66
N THR A 76 -21.81 -12.06 4.26
CA THR A 76 -22.82 -13.12 4.05
C THR A 76 -22.86 -13.58 2.59
N GLY A 77 -22.17 -12.89 1.69
CA GLY A 77 -22.22 -13.09 0.25
C GLY A 77 -23.31 -12.28 -0.45
N LYS A 78 -24.02 -11.40 0.27
CA LYS A 78 -25.04 -10.52 -0.32
C LYS A 78 -24.33 -9.38 -1.08
N VAL A 79 -24.71 -9.21 -2.33
CA VAL A 79 -24.16 -8.13 -3.17
C VAL A 79 -24.59 -6.77 -2.64
N ILE A 80 -23.59 -5.94 -2.28
CA ILE A 80 -23.76 -4.54 -1.89
C ILE A 80 -23.71 -3.65 -3.12
N ILE A 81 -22.71 -3.88 -3.97
CA ILE A 81 -22.49 -3.11 -5.21
C ILE A 81 -22.38 -4.08 -6.37
N PRO A 82 -23.30 -4.04 -7.35
CA PRO A 82 -23.24 -4.89 -8.54
C PRO A 82 -21.92 -4.73 -9.31
N GLY A 83 -21.47 -5.82 -9.92
CA GLY A 83 -20.26 -5.84 -10.75
C GLY A 83 -20.39 -4.93 -11.97
N LYS A 84 -19.72 -3.79 -11.97
CA LYS A 84 -19.77 -2.75 -13.00
C LYS A 84 -18.43 -2.05 -13.26
N PHE A 85 -17.41 -2.31 -12.46
CA PHE A 85 -16.11 -1.67 -12.58
C PHE A 85 -15.10 -2.57 -13.34
N ASP A 86 -14.23 -1.94 -14.10
CA ASP A 86 -13.20 -2.62 -14.89
C ASP A 86 -12.04 -3.10 -13.99
N ASP A 87 -11.71 -2.27 -12.99
CA ASP A 87 -10.63 -2.54 -12.05
C ASP A 87 -10.90 -1.85 -10.70
N ILE A 88 -10.19 -2.27 -9.66
CA ILE A 88 -10.28 -1.73 -8.31
C ILE A 88 -8.89 -1.65 -7.68
N GLU A 89 -8.69 -0.67 -6.81
CA GLU A 89 -7.47 -0.53 -6.01
C GLU A 89 -7.61 -1.29 -4.69
N GLN A 90 -6.51 -1.42 -3.96
CA GLN A 90 -6.45 -2.14 -2.68
C GLN A 90 -7.47 -1.61 -1.67
N ILE A 91 -8.22 -2.53 -1.07
CA ILE A 91 -9.22 -2.25 -0.05
C ILE A 91 -8.63 -2.53 1.32
N THR A 92 -8.66 -1.54 2.21
CA THR A 92 -8.25 -1.69 3.61
C THR A 92 -9.39 -1.33 4.55
N LYS A 93 -9.33 -1.82 5.79
CA LYS A 93 -10.33 -1.47 6.82
C LYS A 93 -10.38 0.02 7.12
N SER A 94 -9.25 0.70 7.00
CA SER A 94 -9.10 2.11 7.31
C SER A 94 -9.58 3.06 6.21
N ASN A 95 -9.83 2.55 4.99
CA ASN A 95 -10.23 3.38 3.86
C ASN A 95 -11.75 3.46 3.76
N ASP A 96 -12.29 4.68 3.84
CA ASP A 96 -13.71 4.96 3.58
C ASP A 96 -14.00 5.06 2.08
N LEU A 97 -12.99 5.37 1.27
CA LEU A 97 -13.06 5.45 -0.18
C LEU A 97 -12.32 4.31 -0.84
N ILE A 98 -12.86 3.85 -1.95
CA ILE A 98 -12.31 2.79 -2.77
C ILE A 98 -12.13 3.36 -4.16
N ALA A 99 -10.90 3.39 -4.64
CA ALA A 99 -10.63 3.76 -6.01
C ALA A 99 -11.09 2.62 -6.93
N VAL A 100 -11.86 2.98 -7.96
CA VAL A 100 -12.44 2.06 -8.93
C VAL A 100 -12.22 2.62 -10.33
N CYS A 101 -12.00 1.73 -11.28
CA CYS A 101 -11.85 2.08 -12.69
C CYS A 101 -13.14 1.77 -13.45
N LYS A 102 -13.53 2.67 -14.33
CA LYS A 102 -14.61 2.48 -15.30
C LYS A 102 -14.25 3.20 -16.59
N ASP A 103 -14.41 2.51 -17.73
CA ASP A 103 -14.10 3.06 -19.05
C ASP A 103 -12.69 3.67 -19.14
N LYS A 104 -11.69 2.94 -18.56
CA LYS A 104 -10.27 3.34 -18.50
C LYS A 104 -10.00 4.63 -17.69
N LYS A 105 -10.96 5.08 -16.89
CA LYS A 105 -10.81 6.21 -15.97
C LYS A 105 -11.04 5.79 -14.54
N TRP A 106 -10.23 6.33 -13.65
CA TRP A 106 -10.34 6.11 -12.23
C TRP A 106 -11.12 7.22 -11.56
N GLY A 107 -11.98 6.80 -10.65
CA GLY A 107 -12.74 7.61 -9.70
C GLY A 107 -12.74 6.92 -8.36
N ALA A 108 -13.51 7.41 -7.40
CA ALA A 108 -13.66 6.74 -6.11
C ALA A 108 -15.11 6.71 -5.63
N ILE A 109 -15.47 5.60 -5.00
CA ILE A 109 -16.78 5.37 -4.38
C ILE A 109 -16.62 5.18 -2.88
N ASN A 110 -17.70 5.42 -2.13
CA ASN A 110 -17.77 4.97 -0.75
C ASN A 110 -18.25 3.50 -0.66
N LYS A 111 -18.27 2.93 0.53
CA LYS A 111 -18.73 1.56 0.78
C LYS A 111 -20.22 1.31 0.50
N GLN A 112 -21.01 2.37 0.30
CA GLN A 112 -22.39 2.28 -0.18
C GLN A 112 -22.52 2.33 -1.71
N GLY A 113 -21.41 2.45 -2.43
CA GLY A 113 -21.37 2.52 -3.90
C GLY A 113 -21.70 3.89 -4.47
N LYS A 114 -21.80 4.93 -3.62
CA LYS A 114 -21.97 6.31 -4.07
C LYS A 114 -20.66 6.83 -4.65
N LEU A 115 -20.71 7.39 -5.84
CA LEU A 115 -19.58 8.07 -6.46
C LEU A 115 -19.26 9.33 -5.65
N ILE A 116 -18.02 9.44 -5.19
CA ILE A 116 -17.50 10.58 -4.43
C ILE A 116 -16.52 11.38 -5.28
N ILE A 117 -15.71 10.69 -6.09
CA ILE A 117 -14.73 11.29 -6.99
C ILE A 117 -15.03 10.81 -8.39
N ASP A 118 -15.27 11.74 -9.31
CA ASP A 118 -15.64 11.46 -10.69
C ASP A 118 -14.53 10.71 -11.44
N PHE A 119 -14.95 9.91 -12.45
CA PHE A 119 -14.06 9.16 -13.32
C PHE A 119 -13.31 10.11 -14.29
N GLN A 120 -12.16 10.59 -13.87
CA GLN A 120 -11.36 11.56 -14.64
C GLN A 120 -9.85 11.30 -14.65
N PHE A 121 -9.35 10.52 -13.70
CA PHE A 121 -7.92 10.25 -13.55
C PHE A 121 -7.47 9.06 -14.39
N ASN A 122 -6.19 9.01 -14.74
CA ASN A 122 -5.58 7.84 -15.35
C ASN A 122 -5.29 6.74 -14.31
N GLN A 123 -5.06 7.15 -13.05
CA GLN A 123 -4.88 6.26 -11.90
C GLN A 123 -5.19 7.03 -10.62
N ILE A 124 -5.69 6.33 -9.61
CA ILE A 124 -5.80 6.80 -8.22
C ILE A 124 -5.14 5.73 -7.36
N ASN A 125 -4.09 6.08 -6.62
CA ASN A 125 -3.45 5.20 -5.66
C ASN A 125 -4.26 5.15 -4.34
N PRO A 126 -3.98 4.20 -3.44
CA PRO A 126 -4.65 4.15 -2.13
C PRO A 126 -4.51 5.45 -1.35
N PHE A 127 -5.54 5.77 -0.59
CA PHE A 127 -5.50 6.93 0.32
C PHE A 127 -4.64 6.63 1.54
N PHE A 128 -3.69 7.51 1.81
CA PHE A 128 -2.87 7.51 3.02
C PHE A 128 -2.97 8.88 3.68
N GLU A 129 -3.19 8.89 4.98
CA GLU A 129 -3.29 10.13 5.77
C GLU A 129 -4.29 11.16 5.19
N GLY A 130 -5.38 10.68 4.56
CA GLY A 130 -6.46 11.50 4.01
C GLY A 130 -6.21 12.05 2.61
N VAL A 131 -5.11 11.67 1.95
CA VAL A 131 -4.79 12.08 0.57
C VAL A 131 -4.39 10.88 -0.28
N ALA A 132 -4.63 10.97 -1.59
CA ALA A 132 -4.24 9.97 -2.57
C ALA A 132 -3.43 10.59 -3.69
N CYS A 133 -2.39 9.90 -4.13
CA CYS A 133 -1.69 10.23 -5.36
C CYS A 133 -2.59 9.90 -6.55
N VAL A 134 -2.74 10.82 -7.47
CA VAL A 134 -3.49 10.67 -8.72
C VAL A 134 -2.62 10.98 -9.92
N TYR A 135 -2.85 10.28 -11.02
CA TYR A 135 -2.17 10.53 -12.28
C TYR A 135 -3.13 11.16 -13.28
N LYS A 136 -2.68 12.23 -13.93
CA LYS A 136 -3.35 12.88 -15.04
C LYS A 136 -2.30 13.38 -16.04
N ASN A 137 -2.46 13.02 -17.32
CA ASN A 137 -1.52 13.40 -18.39
C ASN A 137 -0.05 13.03 -18.06
N ASN A 138 0.18 11.81 -17.58
CA ASN A 138 1.48 11.27 -17.21
C ASN A 138 2.24 12.04 -16.09
N LYS A 139 1.54 12.88 -15.37
CA LYS A 139 2.06 13.56 -14.17
C LYS A 139 1.20 13.23 -12.98
N CYS A 140 1.81 13.15 -11.80
CA CYS A 140 1.09 12.90 -10.58
C CYS A 140 0.99 14.15 -9.70
N GLY A 141 -0.09 14.18 -8.93
CA GLY A 141 -0.43 15.15 -7.92
C GLY A 141 -1.23 14.49 -6.82
N PHE A 142 -1.87 15.26 -5.96
CA PHE A 142 -2.58 14.70 -4.82
C PHE A 142 -3.97 15.31 -4.66
N ILE A 143 -4.94 14.46 -4.34
CA ILE A 143 -6.32 14.83 -4.03
C ILE A 143 -6.65 14.48 -2.57
N ASP A 144 -7.60 15.21 -2.00
CA ASP A 144 -8.22 14.87 -0.74
C ASP A 144 -9.34 13.83 -0.91
N THR A 145 -9.95 13.40 0.19
CA THR A 145 -11.07 12.43 0.19
C THR A 145 -12.37 12.97 -0.42
N LYS A 146 -12.44 14.26 -0.75
CA LYS A 146 -13.55 14.88 -1.48
C LYS A 146 -13.28 14.99 -2.99
N GLY A 147 -12.07 14.65 -3.41
CA GLY A 147 -11.61 14.76 -4.80
C GLY A 147 -11.04 16.13 -5.16
N ASN A 148 -10.86 17.04 -4.20
CA ASN A 148 -10.25 18.33 -4.46
C ASN A 148 -8.74 18.16 -4.68
N LEU A 149 -8.24 18.74 -5.75
CA LEU A 149 -6.81 18.73 -6.05
C LEU A 149 -6.06 19.62 -5.04
N LYS A 150 -5.34 19.00 -4.12
CA LYS A 150 -4.52 19.66 -3.10
C LYS A 150 -3.17 20.07 -3.66
N ILE A 151 -2.56 19.19 -4.42
CA ILE A 151 -1.27 19.41 -5.06
C ILE A 151 -1.42 19.11 -6.55
N PRO A 152 -1.13 20.09 -7.44
CA PRO A 152 -1.28 19.92 -8.88
C PRO A 152 -0.47 18.74 -9.44
N CYS A 153 -1.00 18.09 -10.49
CA CYS A 153 -0.29 17.03 -11.21
C CYS A 153 0.89 17.63 -12.01
N LYS A 154 2.06 17.68 -11.40
CA LYS A 154 3.30 18.22 -11.96
C LYS A 154 4.52 17.34 -11.78
N PHE A 155 4.46 16.36 -10.87
CA PHE A 155 5.56 15.44 -10.60
C PHE A 155 5.56 14.26 -11.56
N ASP A 156 6.72 13.67 -11.78
CA ASP A 156 6.88 12.48 -12.61
C ASP A 156 6.40 11.24 -11.87
N GLU A 157 6.81 11.13 -10.59
CA GLU A 157 6.46 10.03 -9.70
C GLU A 157 6.23 10.55 -8.28
N ALA A 158 5.46 9.80 -7.50
CA ALA A 158 5.27 10.05 -6.09
C ALA A 158 5.06 8.73 -5.34
N LEU A 159 5.53 8.68 -4.11
CA LEU A 159 5.14 7.66 -3.15
C LEU A 159 3.79 8.02 -2.49
N TYR A 160 3.53 7.45 -1.33
CA TYR A 160 2.39 7.78 -0.47
C TYR A 160 2.84 8.66 0.71
N PHE A 161 1.92 9.43 1.26
CA PHE A 161 2.17 10.22 2.46
C PHE A 161 2.42 9.32 3.67
N SER A 162 3.48 9.60 4.37
CA SER A 162 3.84 8.98 5.64
C SER A 162 4.47 10.03 6.56
N GLU A 163 3.96 10.13 7.77
CA GLU A 163 4.40 11.13 8.77
C GLU A 163 4.27 12.58 8.25
N GLY A 164 3.22 12.84 7.45
CA GLY A 164 2.93 14.15 6.87
C GLY A 164 3.80 14.54 5.68
N LEU A 165 4.70 13.67 5.23
CA LEU A 165 5.67 13.90 4.17
C LEU A 165 5.50 12.89 3.03
N VAL A 166 5.86 13.29 1.82
CA VAL A 166 5.90 12.40 0.65
C VAL A 166 7.11 12.69 -0.22
N SER A 167 7.75 11.63 -0.67
CA SER A 167 8.81 11.69 -1.67
C SER A 167 8.20 11.78 -3.05
N VAL A 168 8.61 12.78 -3.82
CA VAL A 168 8.16 13.06 -5.18
C VAL A 168 9.36 13.26 -6.10
N THR A 169 9.25 12.81 -7.34
CA THR A 169 10.28 12.95 -8.36
C THR A 169 9.89 14.03 -9.37
N LEU A 170 10.82 14.88 -9.71
CA LEU A 170 10.69 15.92 -10.70
C LEU A 170 12.01 16.04 -11.46
N ASN A 171 11.99 15.90 -12.80
CA ASN A 171 13.17 15.95 -13.66
C ASN A 171 14.28 15.01 -13.17
N ASP A 172 13.95 13.72 -12.99
CA ASP A 172 14.85 12.64 -12.57
C ASP A 172 15.51 12.83 -11.19
N LYS A 173 15.05 13.80 -10.40
CA LYS A 173 15.50 13.97 -9.02
C LYS A 173 14.34 13.91 -8.05
N THR A 174 14.60 13.27 -6.93
CA THR A 174 13.63 13.09 -5.84
C THR A 174 13.87 14.11 -4.75
N GLY A 175 12.80 14.74 -4.31
CA GLY A 175 12.71 15.61 -3.15
C GLY A 175 11.56 15.16 -2.25
N VAL A 176 11.31 15.92 -1.21
CA VAL A 176 10.21 15.67 -0.26
C VAL A 176 9.36 16.94 -0.12
N ILE A 177 8.06 16.75 -0.14
CA ILE A 177 7.08 17.81 0.08
C ILE A 177 6.16 17.47 1.27
N ASP A 178 5.57 18.50 1.86
CA ASP A 178 4.51 18.40 2.85
C ASP A 178 3.12 18.28 2.19
N LYS A 179 2.05 18.19 3.00
CA LYS A 179 0.66 18.08 2.54
C LYS A 179 0.12 19.33 1.83
N ASP A 180 0.79 20.47 1.99
CA ASP A 180 0.46 21.74 1.32
C ASP A 180 1.24 21.90 0.00
N GLY A 181 2.16 20.97 -0.28
CA GLY A 181 3.00 20.98 -1.48
C GLY A 181 4.27 21.84 -1.35
N ASN A 182 4.61 22.28 -0.12
CA ASN A 182 5.87 23.00 0.13
C ASN A 182 7.04 22.03 0.11
N VAL A 183 8.15 22.44 -0.48
CA VAL A 183 9.38 21.64 -0.53
C VAL A 183 10.05 21.64 0.84
N VAL A 184 10.11 20.46 1.48
CA VAL A 184 10.79 20.24 2.76
C VAL A 184 12.23 19.80 2.54
N ILE A 185 12.44 18.90 1.57
CA ILE A 185 13.78 18.43 1.18
C ILE A 185 13.95 18.69 -0.32
N PRO A 186 15.01 19.42 -0.73
CA PRO A 186 15.25 19.79 -2.13
C PRO A 186 15.39 18.59 -3.07
N PHE A 187 15.03 18.77 -4.34
CA PHE A 187 15.16 17.79 -5.43
C PHE A 187 16.64 17.61 -5.83
N LYS A 188 17.34 16.72 -5.13
CA LYS A 188 18.75 16.41 -5.38
C LYS A 188 19.11 14.95 -5.27
N PHE A 189 18.22 14.13 -4.73
CA PHE A 189 18.43 12.70 -4.52
C PHE A 189 18.05 11.91 -5.77
N ASP A 190 18.67 10.75 -5.96
CA ASP A 190 18.30 9.80 -7.00
C ASP A 190 16.99 9.08 -6.62
N SER A 191 16.82 8.79 -5.32
CA SER A 191 15.56 8.28 -4.74
C SER A 191 15.49 8.53 -3.24
N ILE A 192 14.27 8.63 -2.71
CA ILE A 192 13.98 8.70 -1.28
C ILE A 192 12.79 7.78 -1.01
N SER A 193 12.92 6.88 -0.02
CA SER A 193 11.85 5.98 0.42
C SER A 193 10.81 6.74 1.26
N ALA A 194 9.72 6.06 1.67
CA ALA A 194 8.77 6.63 2.62
C ALA A 194 9.41 6.77 4.01
N PHE A 195 9.01 7.81 4.75
CA PHE A 195 9.46 8.02 6.11
C PHE A 195 8.84 7.00 7.07
N LYS A 196 9.65 6.58 8.04
CA LYS A 196 9.19 5.75 9.15
C LYS A 196 9.99 6.07 10.40
N ASN A 197 9.30 6.43 11.49
CA ASN A 197 9.91 6.87 12.75
C ASN A 197 10.87 8.06 12.56
N GLY A 198 10.49 9.02 11.71
CA GLY A 198 11.28 10.23 11.45
C GLY A 198 12.48 10.04 10.53
N LEU A 199 12.66 8.88 9.92
CA LEU A 199 13.83 8.52 9.11
C LEU A 199 13.43 7.91 7.79
N THR A 200 14.31 8.06 6.78
CA THR A 200 14.17 7.38 5.50
C THR A 200 15.52 7.03 4.88
N LEU A 201 15.49 5.97 4.08
CA LEU A 201 16.59 5.60 3.21
C LEU A 201 16.54 6.46 1.96
N CYS A 202 17.68 6.95 1.53
CA CYS A 202 17.80 7.69 0.27
C CYS A 202 19.03 7.24 -0.52
N LYS A 203 19.02 7.52 -1.81
CA LYS A 203 20.14 7.32 -2.71
C LYS A 203 20.57 8.65 -3.29
N ILE A 204 21.86 8.90 -3.32
CA ILE A 204 22.47 10.09 -3.92
C ILE A 204 23.81 9.71 -4.56
N ASN A 205 24.00 10.04 -5.85
CA ASN A 205 25.18 9.69 -6.62
C ASN A 205 25.55 8.20 -6.49
N ASN A 206 24.54 7.32 -6.63
CA ASN A 206 24.63 5.87 -6.43
C ASN A 206 25.02 5.37 -5.04
N ASN A 207 25.18 6.26 -4.06
CA ASN A 207 25.45 5.91 -2.67
C ASN A 207 24.17 5.93 -1.84
N MET A 208 24.03 4.95 -0.96
CA MET A 208 22.90 4.91 0.00
C MET A 208 23.22 5.74 1.24
N ALA A 209 22.20 6.38 1.79
CA ALA A 209 22.29 7.18 2.99
C ALA A 209 20.99 7.09 3.80
N VAL A 210 21.03 7.51 5.06
CA VAL A 210 19.84 7.68 5.90
C VAL A 210 19.70 9.14 6.25
N ILE A 211 18.53 9.72 6.04
CA ILE A 211 18.21 11.09 6.39
C ILE A 211 17.01 11.17 7.33
N ASN A 212 16.94 12.24 8.11
CA ASN A 212 15.77 12.58 8.89
C ASN A 212 14.75 13.41 8.08
N THR A 213 13.64 13.79 8.70
CA THR A 213 12.56 14.58 8.08
C THR A 213 12.97 15.98 7.65
N LYS A 214 14.15 16.48 8.10
CA LYS A 214 14.73 17.76 7.66
C LYS A 214 15.74 17.61 6.52
N GLY A 215 16.03 16.35 6.10
CA GLY A 215 17.05 16.05 5.09
C GLY A 215 18.49 16.06 5.62
N GLU A 216 18.67 16.06 6.93
CA GLU A 216 19.98 15.94 7.57
C GLU A 216 20.45 14.48 7.56
N TYR A 217 21.71 14.24 7.22
CA TYR A 217 22.25 12.90 7.20
C TYR A 217 22.44 12.34 8.63
N ILE A 218 21.70 11.31 8.94
CA ILE A 218 21.93 10.45 10.11
C ILE A 218 23.07 9.47 9.80
N ILE A 219 23.07 8.94 8.57
CA ILE A 219 24.16 8.14 8.02
C ILE A 219 24.53 8.76 6.69
N LYS A 220 25.81 9.15 6.57
CA LYS A 220 26.35 9.78 5.35
C LYS A 220 26.33 8.80 4.17
N PRO A 221 26.26 9.30 2.94
CA PRO A 221 26.30 8.46 1.74
C PRO A 221 27.49 7.49 1.73
N SER A 222 27.23 6.22 1.49
CA SER A 222 28.23 5.17 1.37
C SER A 222 27.82 4.10 0.37
N SER A 223 28.77 3.60 -0.41
CA SER A 223 28.62 2.46 -1.31
C SER A 223 28.52 1.12 -0.56
N ASP A 224 28.83 1.10 0.73
CA ASP A 224 28.85 -0.11 1.55
C ASP A 224 27.48 -0.43 2.15
N ILE A 225 26.54 0.53 2.16
CA ILE A 225 25.18 0.29 2.66
C ILE A 225 24.41 -0.51 1.61
N ASN A 226 24.03 -1.75 1.95
CA ASN A 226 23.17 -2.58 1.10
C ASN A 226 21.69 -2.34 1.38
N MET A 227 21.32 -2.24 2.67
CA MET A 227 19.93 -2.15 3.11
C MET A 227 19.85 -1.51 4.48
N CYS A 228 18.71 -0.87 4.75
CA CYS A 228 18.45 -0.26 6.03
C CYS A 228 16.96 -0.40 6.38
N PHE A 229 16.65 -0.78 7.61
CA PHE A 229 15.29 -0.85 8.11
C PHE A 229 15.16 -0.07 9.40
N SER A 230 14.11 0.74 9.54
CA SER A 230 13.76 1.30 10.84
C SER A 230 12.87 0.31 11.58
N TYR A 231 13.26 -0.05 12.79
CA TYR A 231 12.50 -0.91 13.68
C TYR A 231 12.39 -0.26 15.07
N ASN A 232 11.17 0.08 15.49
CA ASN A 232 10.91 0.86 16.69
C ASN A 232 11.72 2.18 16.68
N LYS A 233 12.56 2.42 17.70
CA LYS A 233 13.45 3.60 17.80
C LYS A 233 14.87 3.32 17.31
N ASN A 234 15.08 2.25 16.57
CA ASN A 234 16.39 1.82 16.08
C ASN A 234 16.41 1.72 14.55
N ILE A 235 17.61 1.82 14.00
CA ILE A 235 17.90 1.60 12.58
C ILE A 235 18.78 0.37 12.48
N LEU A 236 18.32 -0.64 11.75
CA LEU A 236 19.14 -1.79 11.39
C LEU A 236 19.78 -1.52 10.04
N ILE A 237 21.11 -1.49 10.00
CA ILE A 237 21.89 -1.16 8.81
C ILE A 237 22.67 -2.41 8.41
N TYR A 238 22.44 -2.86 7.18
CA TYR A 238 23.21 -3.91 6.55
C TYR A 238 24.28 -3.30 5.66
N LEU A 239 25.55 -3.49 6.03
CA LEU A 239 26.69 -3.21 5.17
C LEU A 239 27.10 -4.49 4.42
N LYS A 240 27.95 -4.35 3.40
CA LYS A 240 28.46 -5.50 2.61
C LYS A 240 29.14 -6.57 3.48
N SER A 241 29.78 -6.18 4.56
CA SER A 241 30.57 -7.10 5.42
C SER A 241 30.07 -7.22 6.85
N LYS A 242 29.16 -6.37 7.30
CA LYS A 242 28.72 -6.31 8.70
C LYS A 242 27.32 -5.71 8.82
N SER A 243 26.62 -6.03 9.90
CA SER A 243 25.33 -5.42 10.23
C SER A 243 25.47 -4.61 11.52
N TYR A 244 24.77 -3.50 11.60
CA TYR A 244 24.78 -2.60 12.74
C TYR A 244 23.36 -2.23 13.18
N LEU A 245 23.18 -2.13 14.48
CA LEU A 245 22.01 -1.51 15.06
C LEU A 245 22.40 -0.12 15.59
N ALA A 246 21.76 0.92 15.10
CA ALA A 246 21.95 2.30 15.54
C ALA A 246 20.65 2.84 16.16
N ASP A 247 20.76 3.79 17.07
CA ASP A 247 19.60 4.58 17.48
C ASP A 247 19.16 5.55 16.36
N ILE A 248 17.99 6.19 16.52
CA ILE A 248 17.45 7.15 15.54
C ILE A 248 18.32 8.39 15.35
N LYS A 249 19.35 8.60 16.17
CA LYS A 249 20.34 9.68 16.04
C LYS A 249 21.63 9.23 15.35
N GLY A 250 21.68 7.95 14.92
CA GLY A 250 22.86 7.34 14.32
C GLY A 250 23.99 7.09 15.31
N LYS A 251 23.72 7.20 16.62
CA LYS A 251 24.66 6.93 17.69
C LYS A 251 24.47 5.50 18.23
N ASN A 252 25.49 4.97 18.92
CA ASN A 252 25.48 3.63 19.51
C ASN A 252 25.33 2.50 18.47
N LEU A 253 26.27 2.43 17.53
CA LEU A 253 26.38 1.31 16.60
C LEU A 253 26.80 0.04 17.37
N LEU A 254 25.85 -0.85 17.59
CA LEU A 254 26.12 -2.22 18.03
C LEU A 254 26.38 -3.07 16.79
N ALA A 255 27.61 -3.57 16.63
CA ALA A 255 27.90 -4.55 15.59
C ALA A 255 27.13 -5.84 15.88
N LEU A 256 26.25 -6.23 14.97
CA LEU A 256 25.61 -7.53 15.03
C LEU A 256 26.51 -8.52 14.28
N HIS A 257 27.10 -9.48 15.03
CA HIS A 257 27.72 -10.63 14.40
C HIS A 257 26.59 -11.46 13.76
N MET A 258 26.61 -11.60 12.45
CA MET A 258 25.80 -12.64 11.82
C MET A 258 26.36 -13.98 12.32
N MET A 259 25.55 -14.78 13.00
CA MET A 259 25.87 -16.19 13.18
C MET A 259 25.84 -16.81 11.78
N GLU A 260 26.97 -17.42 11.43
CA GLU A 260 27.12 -18.23 10.22
C GLU A 260 26.14 -19.39 10.20
#